data_864a834b10cf24ac2e61f56725117b0c
#
_entry.id   864a834b10cf24ac2e61f56725117b0c
#
_cell.length_a   1.000
_cell.length_b   1.000
_cell.length_c   1.000
_cell.angle_alpha   90.00
_cell.angle_beta   90.00
_cell.angle_gamma   90.00
#
_symmetry.space_group_name_H-M   'P 1'
#
loop_
_entity.id
_entity.type
_entity.pdbx_description
1 polymer ?
#
loop_
_entity_poly.entity_id
_entity_poly.type
_entity_poly.pdbx_seq_one_letter_code
_entity_poly.pdbx_strand_id
1 'polypeptide(L)'
;TRGHRVGCHTRTHVRLADDLPAERLADEITAAGRDIAGKLGHPVEDFCWVGGEEWSYGAGGFDEIRRAGYRRVFMTNLYPVLPGSSPIWIQRTNVEASWPIEQVKFYLSGVMDLAYAPKRRRLAKKLLSRL
;
A
#
# COMPACT_ATOMS: atom_id res chain seq x y z
N THR A 1 23.66 -2.07 -5.13
CA THR A 1 22.27 -2.24 -5.60
C THR A 1 22.24 -1.96 -7.10
N ARG A 2 21.67 -2.85 -7.91
CA ARG A 2 21.56 -2.71 -9.38
C ARG A 2 20.46 -1.71 -9.79
N GLY A 3 20.23 -0.62 -9.02
CA GLY A 3 19.19 0.37 -9.29
C GLY A 3 17.76 -0.04 -8.88
N HIS A 4 17.57 -1.21 -8.25
CA HIS A 4 16.27 -1.63 -7.75
C HIS A 4 15.95 -0.95 -6.41
N ARG A 5 14.68 -0.64 -6.22
CA ARG A 5 14.13 -0.18 -4.93
C ARG A 5 13.46 -1.35 -4.23
N VAL A 6 13.70 -1.49 -2.93
CA VAL A 6 13.09 -2.51 -2.09
C VAL A 6 12.16 -1.82 -1.10
N GLY A 7 10.94 -2.30 -1.00
CA GLY A 7 9.93 -1.84 -0.04
C GLY A 7 9.57 -2.91 0.97
N CYS A 8 8.92 -2.50 2.05
CA CYS A 8 8.32 -3.41 3.02
C CYS A 8 6.91 -3.81 2.58
N HIS A 9 6.54 -5.06 2.85
CA HIS A 9 5.22 -5.62 2.53
C HIS A 9 4.71 -6.51 3.67
N THR A 10 4.86 -6.01 4.89
CA THR A 10 4.71 -6.73 6.16
C THR A 10 5.76 -7.84 6.34
N ARG A 11 5.84 -8.42 7.55
CA ARG A 11 6.75 -9.51 7.87
C ARG A 11 6.23 -10.87 7.37
N THR A 12 4.95 -11.11 7.61
CA THR A 12 4.33 -12.43 7.38
C THR A 12 3.24 -12.40 6.30
N HIS A 13 3.17 -11.33 5.51
CA HIS A 13 2.15 -11.11 4.48
C HIS A 13 0.72 -11.03 5.05
N VAL A 14 0.58 -10.54 6.30
CA VAL A 14 -0.71 -10.35 6.95
C VAL A 14 -1.42 -9.10 6.44
N ARG A 15 -2.74 -9.15 6.33
CA ARG A 15 -3.58 -7.98 6.08
C ARG A 15 -3.70 -7.14 7.34
N LEU A 16 -3.44 -5.86 7.25
CA LEU A 16 -3.41 -4.93 8.39
C LEU A 16 -4.83 -4.43 8.72
N ALA A 17 -5.71 -5.34 9.12
CA ALA A 17 -7.08 -5.04 9.51
C ALA A 17 -7.15 -4.27 10.84
N ASP A 18 -8.33 -3.71 11.17
CA ASP A 18 -8.49 -2.88 12.38
C ASP A 18 -8.42 -3.66 13.70
N ASP A 19 -8.58 -4.97 13.67
CA ASP A 19 -8.56 -5.87 14.84
C ASP A 19 -7.14 -6.31 15.24
N LEU A 20 -6.11 -5.94 14.47
CA LEU A 20 -4.74 -6.28 14.83
C LEU A 20 -4.25 -5.44 16.02
N PRO A 21 -3.67 -6.09 17.06
CA PRO A 21 -3.09 -5.38 18.18
C PRO A 21 -1.88 -4.54 17.78
N ALA A 22 -1.64 -3.43 18.49
CA ALA A 22 -0.56 -2.49 18.19
C ALA A 22 0.83 -3.14 18.16
N GLU A 23 1.09 -4.08 19.05
CA GLU A 23 2.35 -4.84 19.10
C GLU A 23 2.54 -5.65 17.80
N ARG A 24 1.49 -6.29 17.30
CA ARG A 24 1.55 -7.03 16.03
C ARG A 24 1.77 -6.09 14.85
N LEU A 25 1.11 -4.93 14.83
CA LEU A 25 1.35 -3.91 13.80
C LEU A 25 2.80 -3.42 13.81
N ALA A 26 3.38 -3.18 14.99
CA ALA A 26 4.79 -2.77 15.11
C ALA A 26 5.76 -3.84 14.60
N ASP A 27 5.50 -5.13 14.85
CA ASP A 27 6.33 -6.23 14.33
C ASP A 27 6.21 -6.35 12.81
N GLU A 28 4.98 -6.34 12.28
CA GLU A 28 4.73 -6.52 10.85
C GLU A 28 5.22 -5.34 9.99
N ILE A 29 5.28 -4.13 10.54
CA ILE A 29 5.55 -2.90 9.78
C ILE A 29 6.94 -2.35 10.14
N THR A 30 7.12 -1.95 11.41
CA THR A 30 8.32 -1.23 11.84
C THR A 30 9.52 -2.17 11.94
N ALA A 31 9.37 -3.31 12.62
CA ALA A 31 10.46 -4.26 12.80
C ALA A 31 10.83 -4.91 11.46
N ALA A 32 9.84 -5.28 10.64
CA ALA A 32 10.08 -5.81 9.30
C ALA A 32 10.90 -4.85 8.43
N GLY A 33 10.56 -3.56 8.43
CA GLY A 33 11.29 -2.54 7.67
C GLY A 33 12.73 -2.35 8.17
N ARG A 34 12.95 -2.40 9.49
CA ARG A 34 14.29 -2.34 10.08
C ARG A 34 15.15 -3.54 9.69
N ASP A 35 14.59 -4.75 9.68
CA ASP A 35 15.30 -5.96 9.29
C ASP A 35 15.72 -5.91 7.82
N ILE A 36 14.85 -5.41 6.94
CA ILE A 36 15.19 -5.21 5.53
C ILE A 36 16.29 -4.16 5.41
N ALA A 37 16.15 -3.02 6.09
CA ALA A 37 17.13 -1.93 6.06
C ALA A 37 18.51 -2.41 6.55
N GLY A 38 18.54 -3.21 7.61
CA GLY A 38 19.78 -3.82 8.12
C GLY A 38 20.49 -4.72 7.10
N LYS A 39 19.73 -5.49 6.32
CA LYS A 39 20.27 -6.34 5.24
C LYS A 39 20.74 -5.54 4.03
N LEU A 40 20.11 -4.40 3.75
CA LEU A 40 20.43 -3.55 2.59
C LEU A 40 21.52 -2.52 2.88
N GLY A 41 21.78 -2.22 4.16
CA GLY A 41 22.70 -1.16 4.58
C GLY A 41 22.17 0.26 4.34
N HIS A 42 20.86 0.43 4.06
CA HIS A 42 20.23 1.74 3.87
C HIS A 42 18.74 1.70 4.25
N PRO A 43 18.11 2.85 4.57
CA PRO A 43 16.69 2.91 4.94
C PRO A 43 15.75 2.36 3.86
N VAL A 44 14.64 1.75 4.28
CA VAL A 44 13.53 1.34 3.43
C VAL A 44 12.42 2.39 3.56
N GLU A 45 12.12 3.08 2.49
CA GLU A 45 11.18 4.21 2.47
C GLU A 45 9.82 3.87 1.85
N ASP A 46 9.71 2.70 1.26
CA ASP A 46 8.53 2.26 0.52
C ASP A 46 7.77 1.20 1.31
N PHE A 47 6.46 1.36 1.43
CA PHE A 47 5.56 0.36 2.00
C PHE A 47 4.46 -0.01 1.02
N CYS A 48 4.15 -1.28 0.89
CA CYS A 48 3.04 -1.78 0.11
C CYS A 48 2.07 -2.53 1.01
N TRP A 49 0.79 -2.16 0.96
CA TRP A 49 -0.26 -2.87 1.66
C TRP A 49 -0.46 -4.28 1.12
N VAL A 50 -0.75 -5.22 2.02
CA VAL A 50 -1.17 -6.58 1.68
C VAL A 50 -2.67 -6.59 1.40
N GLY A 51 -3.07 -7.22 0.31
CA GLY A 51 -4.46 -7.30 -0.12
C GLY A 51 -4.91 -6.07 -0.89
N GLY A 52 -6.22 -5.94 -1.03
CA GLY A 52 -6.87 -4.85 -1.74
C GLY A 52 -8.30 -4.68 -1.29
N GLU A 53 -8.77 -5.51 -0.39
CA GLU A 53 -10.09 -5.46 0.22
C GLU A 53 -10.18 -4.23 1.16
N GLU A 54 -11.36 -3.63 1.29
CA GLU A 54 -11.52 -2.40 2.08
C GLU A 54 -11.14 -2.61 3.57
N TRP A 55 -11.45 -3.77 4.11
CA TRP A 55 -11.13 -4.13 5.49
C TRP A 55 -9.63 -4.36 5.75
N SER A 56 -8.84 -4.64 4.70
CA SER A 56 -7.39 -4.83 4.82
C SER A 56 -6.61 -3.55 5.08
N TYR A 57 -7.27 -2.40 5.01
CA TYR A 57 -6.69 -1.09 5.25
C TYR A 57 -7.11 -0.56 6.63
N GLY A 58 -6.50 -1.09 7.68
CA GLY A 58 -6.77 -0.69 9.05
C GLY A 58 -6.19 0.68 9.41
N ALA A 59 -6.91 1.45 10.23
CA ALA A 59 -6.46 2.76 10.69
C ALA A 59 -5.19 2.66 11.54
N GLY A 60 -5.11 1.67 12.44
CA GLY A 60 -3.91 1.39 13.23
C GLY A 60 -2.69 1.06 12.39
N GLY A 61 -2.89 0.28 11.30
CA GLY A 61 -1.84 -0.03 10.33
C GLY A 61 -1.32 1.23 9.62
N PHE A 62 -2.22 2.14 9.22
CA PHE A 62 -1.85 3.42 8.62
C PHE A 62 -1.03 4.30 9.56
N ASP A 63 -1.47 4.42 10.81
CA ASP A 63 -0.76 5.18 11.85
C ASP A 63 0.65 4.61 12.10
N GLU A 64 0.79 3.28 12.15
CA GLU A 64 2.08 2.62 12.34
C GLU A 64 3.01 2.79 11.12
N ILE A 65 2.50 2.69 9.89
CA ILE A 65 3.26 2.94 8.66
C ILE A 65 3.85 4.35 8.67
N ARG A 66 3.07 5.34 9.10
CA ARG A 66 3.54 6.73 9.22
C ARG A 66 4.56 6.90 10.34
N ARG A 67 4.31 6.29 11.51
CA ARG A 67 5.24 6.31 12.65
C ARG A 67 6.59 5.69 12.30
N ALA A 68 6.57 4.61 11.50
CA ALA A 68 7.77 3.95 11.01
C ALA A 68 8.58 4.78 9.99
N GLY A 69 8.02 5.90 9.49
CA GLY A 69 8.71 6.82 8.60
C GLY A 69 8.69 6.46 7.13
N TYR A 70 7.80 5.57 6.70
CA TYR A 70 7.64 5.27 5.27
C TYR A 70 7.15 6.51 4.51
N ARG A 71 7.83 6.83 3.41
CA ARG A 71 7.59 8.03 2.61
C ARG A 71 6.65 7.81 1.44
N ARG A 72 6.60 6.57 0.92
CA ARG A 72 5.71 6.16 -0.18
C ARG A 72 4.92 4.94 0.21
N VAL A 73 3.60 5.03 0.06
CA VAL A 73 2.67 3.97 0.48
C VAL A 73 1.80 3.56 -0.69
N PHE A 74 1.89 2.29 -1.06
CA PHE A 74 1.23 1.71 -2.23
C PHE A 74 0.02 0.88 -1.84
N MET A 75 -1.12 1.16 -2.49
CA MET A 75 -2.40 0.48 -2.31
C MET A 75 -2.89 -0.12 -3.65
N THR A 76 -3.94 -0.90 -3.62
CA THR A 76 -4.51 -1.56 -4.82
C THR A 76 -5.97 -1.17 -5.03
N ASN A 77 -6.25 0.08 -5.40
CA ASN A 77 -7.62 0.57 -5.64
C ASN A 77 -7.79 1.27 -6.99
N LEU A 78 -7.07 0.84 -7.99
CA LEU A 78 -7.13 1.33 -9.37
C LEU A 78 -7.31 2.85 -9.48
N TYR A 79 -6.23 3.58 -9.62
CA TYR A 79 -6.24 4.99 -9.94
C TYR A 79 -4.88 5.42 -10.49
N PRO A 80 -4.84 6.24 -11.53
CA PRO A 80 -3.57 6.74 -12.07
C PRO A 80 -2.86 7.64 -11.06
N VAL A 81 -1.54 7.62 -11.07
CA VAL A 81 -0.73 8.59 -10.35
C VAL A 81 -0.71 9.88 -11.16
N LEU A 82 -1.30 10.93 -10.63
CA LEU A 82 -1.41 12.24 -11.28
C LEU A 82 -0.40 13.22 -10.66
N PRO A 83 -0.03 14.30 -11.36
CA PRO A 83 0.71 15.40 -10.75
C PRO A 83 0.03 15.88 -9.47
N GLY A 84 0.78 15.99 -8.36
CA GLY A 84 0.23 16.34 -7.05
C GLY A 84 -0.37 15.19 -6.24
N SER A 85 -0.35 13.95 -6.75
CA SER A 85 -0.75 12.78 -5.95
C SER A 85 0.09 12.66 -4.68
N SER A 86 -0.58 12.40 -3.56
CA SER A 86 0.10 12.19 -2.27
C SER A 86 0.97 10.93 -2.31
N PRO A 87 2.25 11.00 -1.90
CA PRO A 87 3.13 9.85 -1.90
C PRO A 87 2.72 8.76 -0.89
N ILE A 88 1.96 9.13 0.14
CA ILE A 88 1.41 8.16 1.10
C ILE A 88 0.05 7.57 0.68
N TRP A 89 -0.39 7.85 -0.55
CA TRP A 89 -1.68 7.42 -1.09
C TRP A 89 -1.58 6.99 -2.55
N ILE A 90 -0.54 6.21 -2.90
CA ILE A 90 -0.30 5.77 -4.27
C ILE A 90 -1.18 4.56 -4.57
N GLN A 91 -2.06 4.71 -5.55
CA GLN A 91 -2.91 3.61 -6.00
C GLN A 91 -2.23 2.83 -7.12
N ARG A 92 -2.40 1.52 -7.15
CA ARG A 92 -1.86 0.62 -8.17
C ARG A 92 -2.98 -0.17 -8.82
N THR A 93 -2.74 -0.58 -10.05
CA THR A 93 -3.53 -1.59 -10.74
C THR A 93 -2.78 -2.92 -10.66
N ASN A 94 -3.46 -3.99 -10.25
CA ASN A 94 -2.90 -5.32 -10.37
C ASN A 94 -3.06 -5.81 -11.81
N VAL A 95 -2.00 -6.34 -12.38
CA VAL A 95 -1.99 -6.96 -13.71
C VAL A 95 -1.32 -8.32 -13.58
N GLU A 96 -2.06 -9.38 -13.89
CA GLU A 96 -1.55 -10.74 -13.84
C GLU A 96 -0.96 -11.13 -15.20
N ALA A 97 0.17 -11.83 -15.20
CA ALA A 97 0.83 -12.28 -16.42
C ALA A 97 -0.02 -13.26 -17.25
N SER A 98 -0.98 -13.91 -16.60
CA SER A 98 -1.94 -14.83 -17.24
C SER A 98 -3.14 -14.15 -17.89
N TRP A 99 -3.32 -12.84 -17.70
CA TRP A 99 -4.49 -12.14 -18.26
C TRP A 99 -4.38 -11.98 -19.77
N PRO A 100 -5.49 -12.19 -20.51
CA PRO A 100 -5.57 -11.81 -21.89
C PRO A 100 -5.29 -10.31 -22.08
N ILE A 101 -4.66 -9.95 -23.18
CA ILE A 101 -4.30 -8.55 -23.44
C ILE A 101 -5.51 -7.60 -23.42
N GLU A 102 -6.69 -8.09 -23.81
CA GLU A 102 -7.91 -7.29 -23.80
C GLU A 102 -8.37 -6.96 -22.37
N GLN A 103 -8.16 -7.87 -21.41
CA GLN A 103 -8.41 -7.61 -20.00
C GLN A 103 -7.44 -6.57 -19.46
N VAL A 104 -6.17 -6.63 -19.83
CA VAL A 104 -5.17 -5.61 -19.44
C VAL A 104 -5.57 -4.25 -19.99
N LYS A 105 -5.91 -4.15 -21.27
CA LYS A 105 -6.40 -2.91 -21.89
C LYS A 105 -7.65 -2.36 -21.18
N PHE A 106 -8.60 -3.23 -20.85
CA PHE A 106 -9.82 -2.85 -20.11
C PHE A 106 -9.47 -2.22 -18.75
N TYR A 107 -8.58 -2.84 -17.96
CA TYR A 107 -8.17 -2.29 -16.68
C TYR A 107 -7.40 -0.97 -16.82
N LEU A 108 -6.61 -0.82 -17.86
CA LEU A 108 -5.83 0.41 -18.11
C LEU A 108 -6.64 1.52 -18.79
N SER A 109 -7.85 1.23 -19.28
CA SER A 109 -8.73 2.23 -19.92
C SER A 109 -9.29 3.29 -18.96
N GLY A 110 -9.18 3.08 -17.64
CA GLY A 110 -9.74 3.98 -16.63
C GLY A 110 -11.22 3.73 -16.30
N VAL A 111 -11.92 2.84 -17.01
CA VAL A 111 -13.32 2.51 -16.72
C VAL A 111 -13.48 2.00 -15.30
N MET A 112 -12.55 1.14 -14.85
CA MET A 112 -12.56 0.60 -13.49
C MET A 112 -12.29 1.65 -12.42
N ASP A 113 -11.69 2.79 -12.77
CA ASP A 113 -11.46 3.88 -11.81
C ASP A 113 -12.78 4.42 -11.24
N LEU A 114 -13.84 4.45 -12.05
CA LEU A 114 -15.17 4.84 -11.63
C LEU A 114 -15.76 3.83 -10.63
N ALA A 115 -15.63 2.54 -10.89
CA ALA A 115 -16.11 1.48 -10.00
C ALA A 115 -15.42 1.52 -8.63
N TYR A 116 -14.14 1.86 -8.59
CA TYR A 116 -13.37 1.97 -7.34
C TYR A 116 -13.50 3.32 -6.63
N ALA A 117 -14.11 4.33 -7.26
CA ALA A 117 -14.24 5.67 -6.67
C ALA A 117 -14.96 5.69 -5.31
N PRO A 118 -16.08 4.96 -5.08
CA PRO A 118 -16.73 4.93 -3.77
C PRO A 118 -15.84 4.35 -2.68
N LYS A 119 -15.13 3.27 -2.97
CA LYS A 119 -14.18 2.64 -2.04
C LYS A 119 -13.04 3.58 -1.70
N ARG A 120 -12.42 4.22 -2.70
CA ARG A 120 -11.35 5.20 -2.46
C ARG A 120 -11.80 6.36 -1.57
N ARG A 121 -13.03 6.87 -1.77
CA ARG A 121 -13.60 7.94 -0.93
C ARG A 121 -13.77 7.51 0.53
N ARG A 122 -14.29 6.29 0.77
CA ARG A 122 -14.43 5.76 2.14
C ARG A 122 -13.07 5.57 2.81
N LEU A 123 -12.11 5.00 2.10
CA LEU A 123 -10.74 4.81 2.61
C LEU A 123 -10.05 6.15 2.86
N ALA A 124 -10.20 7.13 1.97
CA ALA A 124 -9.65 8.46 2.17
C ALA A 124 -10.24 9.10 3.43
N LYS A 125 -11.55 9.04 3.63
CA LYS A 125 -12.19 9.52 4.87
C LYS A 125 -11.68 8.79 6.12
N LYS A 126 -11.50 7.47 6.04
CA LYS A 126 -11.03 6.64 7.16
C LYS A 126 -9.57 6.92 7.54
N LEU A 127 -8.69 7.08 6.55
CA LEU A 127 -7.25 7.11 6.77
C LEU A 127 -6.65 8.50 6.69
N LEU A 128 -7.03 9.32 5.70
CA LEU A 128 -6.43 10.64 5.50
C LEU A 128 -6.96 11.71 6.47
N SER A 129 -8.13 11.49 7.08
CA SER A 129 -8.62 12.37 8.15
C SER A 129 -7.75 12.30 9.42
N ARG A 130 -6.76 11.41 9.47
CA ARG A 130 -5.81 11.23 10.58
C ARG A 130 -4.46 11.94 10.32
N LEU A 131 -4.34 12.62 9.18
CA LEU A 131 -3.19 13.47 8.84
C LEU A 131 -3.29 14.83 9.48
#